data_d7c0fd9ddd956254a1fbf8ae06c6a86c
#
_entry.id   d7c0fd9ddd956254a1fbf8ae06c6a86c
#
_cell.length_a   1.000
_cell.length_b   1.000
_cell.length_c   1.000
_cell.angle_alpha   90.00
_cell.angle_beta   90.00
_cell.angle_gamma   90.00
#
_symmetry.space_group_name_H-M   'P 1'
#
loop_
_entity.id
_entity.type
_entity.pdbx_description
1 polymer ?
#
loop_
_entity_poly.entity_id
_entity_poly.type
_entity_poly.pdbx_seq_one_letter_code
_entity_poly.pdbx_strand_id
1 'polypeptide(L)'
;MLEKPDLPDEKIITCLQTAYGLRVEHVAFLPLGADLNTAVYRVVATDATPYFLKLRRGPFAEAAVTLPKWLSDQGIAQIIPPLATQTGQLWASLEAFTVILYPFVAGQNAYEVPLTEHHWREFGATLQRMHTAAIPPAIMHRIQQETYTPRWRASGQVALQRVDTELFDEPVANQTATLVQAKRAAIRDLVA
;
A
#
# COMPACT_ATOMS: atom_id res chain seq x y z
N MET A 1 4.06 6.48 -4.29
CA MET A 1 5.02 7.31 -5.06
C MET A 1 4.31 7.79 -6.32
N LEU A 2 4.26 9.11 -6.53
CA LEU A 2 3.60 9.71 -7.71
C LEU A 2 4.59 9.97 -8.86
N GLU A 3 5.89 9.80 -8.59
CA GLU A 3 6.95 9.92 -9.58
C GLU A 3 7.50 8.55 -9.94
N LYS A 4 7.77 8.34 -11.23
CA LYS A 4 8.37 7.10 -11.71
C LYS A 4 9.78 6.98 -11.11
N PRO A 5 10.12 5.83 -10.45
CA PRO A 5 11.47 5.62 -9.95
C PRO A 5 12.48 5.54 -11.11
N ASP A 6 13.72 5.90 -10.83
CA ASP A 6 14.84 5.74 -11.77
C ASP A 6 15.21 4.25 -11.86
N LEU A 7 14.37 3.52 -12.56
CA LEU A 7 14.49 2.09 -12.82
C LEU A 7 14.06 1.83 -14.26
N PRO A 8 14.96 1.36 -15.14
CA PRO A 8 14.61 1.03 -16.52
C PRO A 8 13.55 -0.05 -16.62
N ASP A 9 12.60 0.13 -17.55
CA ASP A 9 11.49 -0.82 -17.75
C ASP A 9 12.01 -2.21 -18.17
N GLU A 10 13.15 -2.30 -18.86
CA GLU A 10 13.80 -3.54 -19.26
C GLU A 10 14.21 -4.41 -18.05
N LYS A 11 14.61 -3.79 -16.93
CA LYS A 11 14.92 -4.51 -15.68
C LYS A 11 13.65 -5.09 -15.06
N ILE A 12 12.55 -4.35 -15.10
CA ILE A 12 11.23 -4.84 -14.65
C ILE A 12 10.80 -6.03 -15.51
N ILE A 13 10.89 -5.91 -16.83
CA ILE A 13 10.55 -6.97 -17.79
C ILE A 13 11.39 -8.23 -17.52
N THR A 14 12.71 -8.07 -17.38
CA THR A 14 13.61 -9.19 -17.09
C THR A 14 13.27 -9.87 -15.76
N CYS A 15 12.98 -9.08 -14.71
CA CYS A 15 12.58 -9.63 -13.42
C CYS A 15 11.27 -10.42 -13.52
N LEU A 16 10.26 -9.89 -14.22
CA LEU A 16 8.97 -10.56 -14.41
C LEU A 16 9.12 -11.84 -15.21
N GLN A 17 9.96 -11.85 -16.23
CA GLN A 17 10.26 -13.04 -17.02
C GLN A 17 10.96 -14.11 -16.17
N THR A 18 11.98 -13.72 -15.41
CA THR A 18 12.79 -14.65 -14.63
C THR A 18 12.05 -15.19 -13.42
N ALA A 19 11.37 -14.31 -12.66
CA ALA A 19 10.72 -14.69 -11.41
C ALA A 19 9.33 -15.30 -11.62
N TYR A 20 8.54 -14.75 -12.54
CA TYR A 20 7.15 -15.15 -12.76
C TYR A 20 6.91 -15.94 -14.04
N GLY A 21 7.93 -16.07 -14.91
CA GLY A 21 7.79 -16.70 -16.23
C GLY A 21 6.94 -15.87 -17.19
N LEU A 22 6.72 -14.60 -16.92
CA LEU A 22 5.80 -13.73 -17.63
C LEU A 22 6.49 -13.08 -18.83
N ARG A 23 6.00 -13.35 -20.05
CA ARG A 23 6.43 -12.64 -21.25
C ARG A 23 5.68 -11.31 -21.33
N VAL A 24 6.41 -10.22 -21.13
CA VAL A 24 5.85 -8.87 -21.06
C VAL A 24 5.93 -8.18 -22.41
N GLU A 25 4.82 -7.61 -22.87
CA GLU A 25 4.72 -6.77 -24.05
C GLU A 25 4.86 -5.30 -23.70
N HIS A 26 4.19 -4.85 -22.61
CA HIS A 26 4.15 -3.44 -22.24
C HIS A 26 4.17 -3.25 -20.73
N VAL A 27 4.89 -2.19 -20.29
CA VAL A 27 4.94 -1.72 -18.90
C VAL A 27 4.58 -0.24 -18.87
N ALA A 28 3.56 0.14 -18.11
CA ALA A 28 3.12 1.52 -17.96
C ALA A 28 3.10 1.92 -16.48
N PHE A 29 3.85 2.95 -16.13
CA PHE A 29 3.80 3.53 -14.78
C PHE A 29 2.42 4.15 -14.53
N LEU A 30 1.88 3.89 -13.33
CA LEU A 30 0.64 4.48 -12.85
C LEU A 30 0.96 5.46 -11.71
N PRO A 31 0.69 6.78 -11.87
CA PRO A 31 0.95 7.76 -10.82
C PRO A 31 -0.14 7.68 -9.74
N LEU A 32 -0.27 6.50 -9.09
CA LEU A 32 -1.29 6.19 -8.12
C LEU A 32 -0.68 5.85 -6.75
N GLY A 33 -1.45 6.10 -5.69
CA GLY A 33 -1.12 5.71 -4.33
C GLY A 33 -0.46 6.83 -3.51
N ALA A 34 -0.64 6.76 -2.19
CA ALA A 34 -0.14 7.73 -1.22
C ALA A 34 1.18 7.29 -0.53
N ASP A 35 1.63 6.04 -0.75
CA ASP A 35 2.87 5.53 -0.14
C ASP A 35 4.10 5.97 -0.95
N LEU A 36 4.93 6.82 -0.38
CA LEU A 36 6.15 7.35 -0.98
C LEU A 36 7.19 6.26 -1.33
N ASN A 37 7.11 5.11 -0.68
CA ASN A 37 8.01 3.98 -0.90
C ASN A 37 7.49 2.96 -1.91
N THR A 38 6.35 3.24 -2.55
CA THR A 38 5.71 2.31 -3.48
C THR A 38 5.45 2.95 -4.83
N ALA A 39 5.90 2.31 -5.90
CA ALA A 39 5.55 2.63 -7.28
C ALA A 39 4.70 1.52 -7.87
N VAL A 40 3.70 1.85 -8.66
CA VAL A 40 2.80 0.88 -9.26
C VAL A 40 2.75 1.00 -10.77
N TYR A 41 2.55 -0.13 -11.44
CA TYR A 41 2.56 -0.21 -12.90
C TYR A 41 1.42 -1.11 -13.38
N ARG A 42 0.91 -0.80 -14.54
CA ARG A 42 0.14 -1.73 -15.35
C ARG A 42 1.11 -2.47 -16.28
N VAL A 43 1.09 -3.78 -16.22
CA VAL A 43 1.88 -4.66 -17.08
C VAL A 43 0.93 -5.40 -17.99
N VAL A 44 1.25 -5.52 -19.27
CA VAL A 44 0.50 -6.32 -20.23
C VAL A 44 1.42 -7.40 -20.75
N ALA A 45 1.00 -8.65 -20.62
CA ALA A 45 1.72 -9.80 -21.18
C ALA A 45 1.46 -9.95 -22.67
N THR A 46 2.28 -10.76 -23.36
CA THR A 46 2.17 -11.03 -24.80
C THR A 46 0.87 -11.72 -25.22
N ASP A 47 0.15 -12.32 -24.28
CA ASP A 47 -1.20 -12.88 -24.46
C ASP A 47 -2.33 -11.85 -24.17
N ALA A 48 -1.98 -10.57 -24.08
CA ALA A 48 -2.85 -9.45 -23.73
C ALA A 48 -3.39 -9.46 -22.29
N THR A 49 -2.96 -10.38 -21.43
CA THR A 49 -3.37 -10.42 -20.00
C THR A 49 -2.78 -9.24 -19.24
N PRO A 50 -3.61 -8.41 -18.59
CA PRO A 50 -3.11 -7.31 -17.76
C PRO A 50 -2.80 -7.75 -16.34
N TYR A 51 -1.76 -7.16 -15.77
CA TYR A 51 -1.33 -7.36 -14.38
C TYR A 51 -1.10 -6.01 -13.69
N PHE A 52 -1.23 -6.01 -12.36
CA PHE A 52 -0.87 -4.89 -11.51
C PHE A 52 0.44 -5.23 -10.80
N LEU A 53 1.47 -4.46 -11.10
CA LEU A 53 2.80 -4.62 -10.50
C LEU A 53 3.02 -3.57 -9.43
N LYS A 54 3.48 -3.99 -8.27
CA LYS A 54 3.87 -3.13 -7.17
C LYS A 54 5.36 -3.28 -6.88
N LEU A 55 6.10 -2.17 -6.96
CA LEU A 55 7.48 -2.06 -6.53
C LEU A 55 7.54 -1.34 -5.18
N ARG A 56 8.05 -1.99 -4.16
CA ARG A 56 8.20 -1.41 -2.83
C ARG A 56 9.66 -1.26 -2.47
N ARG A 57 10.08 -0.05 -2.10
CA ARG A 57 11.43 0.24 -1.57
C ARG A 57 11.43 0.15 -0.05
N GLY A 58 12.58 -0.28 0.52
CA GLY A 58 12.79 -0.31 1.97
C GLY A 58 12.19 -1.53 2.66
N PRO A 59 11.96 -1.47 3.97
CA PRO A 59 11.52 -2.62 4.76
C PRO A 59 10.23 -3.23 4.23
N PHE A 60 10.21 -4.56 4.11
CA PHE A 60 9.08 -5.33 3.62
C PHE A 60 8.64 -6.34 4.69
N ALA A 61 7.36 -6.26 5.05
CA ALA A 61 6.75 -7.23 5.95
C ALA A 61 6.06 -8.32 5.11
N GLU A 62 6.51 -9.56 5.21
CA GLU A 62 5.92 -10.70 4.47
C GLU A 62 4.42 -10.87 4.73
N ALA A 63 3.95 -10.50 5.92
CA ALA A 63 2.52 -10.52 6.24
C ALA A 63 1.68 -9.70 5.24
N ALA A 64 2.25 -8.66 4.63
CA ALA A 64 1.54 -7.83 3.64
C ALA A 64 1.14 -8.58 2.37
N VAL A 65 1.74 -9.73 2.09
CA VAL A 65 1.41 -10.60 0.95
C VAL A 65 0.86 -11.95 1.38
N THR A 66 1.36 -12.52 2.48
CA THR A 66 0.93 -13.84 2.94
C THR A 66 -0.47 -13.82 3.53
N LEU A 67 -0.84 -12.77 4.25
CA LEU A 67 -2.18 -12.63 4.82
C LEU A 67 -3.27 -12.45 3.73
N PRO A 68 -3.15 -11.52 2.76
CA PRO A 68 -4.11 -11.43 1.66
C PRO A 68 -4.22 -12.73 0.85
N LYS A 69 -3.10 -13.40 0.58
CA LYS A 69 -3.11 -14.69 -0.10
C LYS A 69 -3.91 -15.72 0.68
N TRP A 70 -3.63 -15.86 1.98
CA TRP A 70 -4.35 -16.79 2.85
C TRP A 70 -5.84 -16.46 2.95
N LEU A 71 -6.23 -15.19 3.14
CA LEU A 71 -7.64 -14.78 3.19
C LEU A 71 -8.39 -15.11 1.89
N SER A 72 -7.75 -14.88 0.74
CA SER A 72 -8.30 -15.26 -0.56
C SER A 72 -8.48 -16.77 -0.68
N ASP A 73 -7.51 -17.57 -0.19
CA ASP A 73 -7.58 -19.04 -0.18
C ASP A 73 -8.68 -19.56 0.75
N GLN A 74 -9.10 -18.76 1.76
CA GLN A 74 -10.28 -19.04 2.59
C GLN A 74 -11.61 -18.67 1.91
N GLY A 75 -11.58 -18.26 0.64
CA GLY A 75 -12.78 -17.95 -0.14
C GLY A 75 -13.31 -16.52 0.04
N ILE A 76 -12.50 -15.59 0.56
CA ILE A 76 -12.85 -14.17 0.58
C ILE A 76 -12.53 -13.58 -0.81
N ALA A 77 -13.46 -13.69 -1.74
CA ALA A 77 -13.27 -13.37 -3.15
C ALA A 77 -12.98 -11.88 -3.43
N GLN A 78 -13.32 -11.00 -2.51
CA GLN A 78 -13.04 -9.56 -2.61
C GLN A 78 -11.58 -9.19 -2.33
N ILE A 79 -10.78 -10.14 -1.82
CA ILE A 79 -9.34 -9.96 -1.62
C ILE A 79 -8.61 -10.33 -2.92
N ILE A 80 -7.83 -9.41 -3.45
CA ILE A 80 -6.98 -9.65 -4.61
C ILE A 80 -5.64 -10.20 -4.09
N PRO A 81 -5.34 -11.52 -4.28
CA PRO A 81 -4.12 -12.10 -3.77
C PRO A 81 -2.93 -11.76 -4.70
N PRO A 82 -1.70 -11.67 -4.15
CA PRO A 82 -0.52 -11.65 -5.00
C PRO A 82 -0.35 -12.98 -5.74
N LEU A 83 0.23 -12.91 -6.93
CA LEU A 83 0.58 -14.07 -7.72
C LEU A 83 1.91 -14.67 -7.24
N ALA A 84 2.00 -15.98 -7.25
CA ALA A 84 3.23 -16.67 -6.90
C ALA A 84 4.25 -16.61 -8.05
N THR A 85 5.53 -16.51 -7.70
CA THR A 85 6.65 -16.74 -8.61
C THR A 85 6.73 -18.20 -9.03
N GLN A 86 7.57 -18.52 -10.00
CA GLN A 86 7.85 -19.91 -10.41
C GLN A 86 8.38 -20.79 -9.27
N THR A 87 8.99 -20.18 -8.24
CA THR A 87 9.48 -20.88 -7.04
C THR A 87 8.48 -20.93 -5.90
N GLY A 88 7.24 -20.42 -6.10
CA GLY A 88 6.19 -20.38 -5.10
C GLY A 88 6.26 -19.20 -4.10
N GLN A 89 7.24 -18.30 -4.24
CA GLN A 89 7.30 -17.08 -3.43
C GLN A 89 6.23 -16.08 -3.89
N LEU A 90 5.72 -15.24 -2.97
CA LEU A 90 4.71 -14.22 -3.29
C LEU A 90 5.31 -12.87 -3.70
N TRP A 91 6.63 -12.79 -3.79
CA TRP A 91 7.39 -11.61 -4.23
C TRP A 91 8.72 -12.04 -4.85
N ALA A 92 9.33 -11.11 -5.56
CA ALA A 92 10.70 -11.21 -6.06
C ALA A 92 11.51 -9.99 -5.63
N SER A 93 12.82 -10.02 -5.80
CA SER A 93 13.71 -8.90 -5.54
C SER A 93 14.20 -8.32 -6.87
N LEU A 94 14.24 -6.98 -6.96
CA LEU A 94 14.81 -6.25 -8.07
C LEU A 94 15.57 -5.03 -7.51
N GLU A 95 16.89 -5.13 -7.43
CA GLU A 95 17.75 -4.10 -6.82
C GLU A 95 17.29 -3.74 -5.39
N ALA A 96 16.90 -2.48 -5.17
CA ALA A 96 16.40 -1.99 -3.89
C ALA A 96 14.88 -2.19 -3.70
N PHE A 97 14.22 -2.90 -4.64
CA PHE A 97 12.77 -3.07 -4.63
C PHE A 97 12.35 -4.51 -4.35
N THR A 98 11.28 -4.64 -3.58
CA THR A 98 10.45 -5.84 -3.54
C THR A 98 9.40 -5.72 -4.64
N VAL A 99 9.33 -6.74 -5.49
CA VAL A 99 8.43 -6.85 -6.65
C VAL A 99 7.27 -7.75 -6.30
N ILE A 100 6.05 -7.24 -6.37
CA ILE A 100 4.84 -8.00 -6.08
C ILE A 100 3.90 -7.86 -7.27
N LEU A 101 3.46 -8.99 -7.80
CA LEU A 101 2.57 -9.04 -8.95
C LEU A 101 1.16 -9.46 -8.53
N TYR A 102 0.14 -8.79 -9.07
CA TYR A 102 -1.26 -9.08 -8.82
C TYR A 102 -2.03 -9.19 -10.15
N PRO A 103 -3.18 -9.88 -10.18
CA PRO A 103 -4.12 -9.72 -11.27
C PRO A 103 -4.53 -8.24 -11.39
N PHE A 104 -4.69 -7.75 -12.61
CA PHE A 104 -5.24 -6.42 -12.82
C PHE A 104 -6.76 -6.46 -12.73
N VAL A 105 -7.33 -5.68 -11.82
CA VAL A 105 -8.77 -5.56 -11.70
C VAL A 105 -9.19 -4.25 -12.35
N ALA A 106 -9.97 -4.35 -13.42
CA ALA A 106 -10.60 -3.19 -14.03
C ALA A 106 -11.75 -2.71 -13.15
N GLY A 107 -11.85 -1.41 -12.94
CA GLY A 107 -12.87 -0.82 -12.10
C GLY A 107 -12.77 0.69 -12.06
N GLN A 108 -13.67 1.29 -11.31
CA GLN A 108 -13.71 2.73 -11.07
C GLN A 108 -13.36 3.03 -9.61
N ASN A 109 -12.73 4.16 -9.39
CA ASN A 109 -12.36 4.60 -8.06
C ASN A 109 -13.62 5.06 -7.30
N ALA A 110 -13.83 4.53 -6.10
CA ALA A 110 -14.95 4.90 -5.24
C ALA A 110 -14.92 6.37 -4.74
N TYR A 111 -13.80 7.06 -4.89
CA TYR A 111 -13.73 8.51 -4.67
C TYR A 111 -14.31 9.32 -5.85
N GLU A 112 -14.40 8.71 -7.04
CA GLU A 112 -14.90 9.35 -8.26
C GLU A 112 -16.33 8.92 -8.58
N VAL A 113 -16.69 7.70 -8.19
CA VAL A 113 -18.02 7.11 -8.47
C VAL A 113 -18.69 6.70 -7.16
N PRO A 114 -19.93 7.15 -6.89
CA PRO A 114 -20.65 6.79 -5.68
C PRO A 114 -20.86 5.29 -5.55
N LEU A 115 -20.57 4.77 -4.36
CA LEU A 115 -20.87 3.39 -4.03
C LEU A 115 -22.39 3.21 -3.84
N THR A 116 -22.94 2.13 -4.38
CA THR A 116 -24.33 1.73 -4.16
C THR A 116 -24.50 1.11 -2.78
N GLU A 117 -25.75 0.97 -2.30
CA GLU A 117 -26.06 0.27 -1.06
C GLU A 117 -25.53 -1.18 -1.06
N HIS A 118 -25.62 -1.84 -2.22
CA HIS A 118 -25.05 -3.18 -2.40
C HIS A 118 -23.53 -3.20 -2.17
N HIS A 119 -22.78 -2.26 -2.72
CA HIS A 119 -21.35 -2.16 -2.49
C HIS A 119 -21.01 -1.96 -1.02
N TRP A 120 -21.77 -1.14 -0.28
CA TRP A 120 -21.56 -0.93 1.15
C TRP A 120 -21.84 -2.19 1.98
N ARG A 121 -22.88 -2.93 1.63
CA ARG A 121 -23.20 -4.23 2.29
C ARG A 121 -22.10 -5.26 2.05
N GLU A 122 -21.65 -5.42 0.81
CA GLU A 122 -20.55 -6.34 0.47
C GLU A 122 -19.24 -5.94 1.15
N PHE A 123 -18.92 -4.65 1.21
CA PHE A 123 -17.77 -4.16 1.93
C PHE A 123 -17.83 -4.50 3.42
N GLY A 124 -18.97 -4.24 4.07
CA GLY A 124 -19.17 -4.59 5.48
C GLY A 124 -19.09 -6.08 5.75
N ALA A 125 -19.73 -6.91 4.90
CA ALA A 125 -19.66 -8.37 4.99
C ALA A 125 -18.24 -8.90 4.80
N THR A 126 -17.47 -8.30 3.87
CA THR A 126 -16.07 -8.66 3.65
C THR A 126 -15.21 -8.33 4.88
N LEU A 127 -15.36 -7.14 5.44
CA LEU A 127 -14.67 -6.76 6.69
C LEU A 127 -14.98 -7.72 7.84
N GLN A 128 -16.25 -8.07 8.00
CA GLN A 128 -16.66 -9.06 9.02
C GLN A 128 -15.93 -10.39 8.82
N ARG A 129 -15.93 -10.94 7.60
CA ARG A 129 -15.22 -12.19 7.28
C ARG A 129 -13.73 -12.11 7.58
N MET A 130 -13.08 -10.98 7.24
CA MET A 130 -11.67 -10.77 7.55
C MET A 130 -11.40 -10.74 9.05
N HIS A 131 -12.23 -10.04 9.83
CA HIS A 131 -12.06 -9.89 11.27
C HIS A 131 -12.39 -11.18 12.06
N THR A 132 -13.25 -12.03 11.52
CA THR A 132 -13.62 -13.31 12.14
C THR A 132 -12.81 -14.49 11.64
N ALA A 133 -11.90 -14.27 10.67
CA ALA A 133 -11.07 -15.33 10.12
C ALA A 133 -10.10 -15.88 11.18
N ALA A 134 -10.05 -17.21 11.31
CA ALA A 134 -9.14 -17.90 12.23
C ALA A 134 -7.73 -17.96 11.64
N ILE A 135 -7.00 -16.84 11.71
CA ILE A 135 -5.66 -16.71 11.13
C ILE A 135 -4.69 -17.69 11.80
N PRO A 136 -3.95 -18.54 11.03
CA PRO A 136 -2.98 -19.47 11.59
C PRO A 136 -1.88 -18.75 12.38
N PRO A 137 -1.37 -19.35 13.49
CA PRO A 137 -0.29 -18.77 14.29
C PRO A 137 0.94 -18.39 13.47
N ALA A 138 1.30 -19.17 12.46
CA ALA A 138 2.44 -18.90 11.58
C ALA A 138 2.32 -17.57 10.81
N ILE A 139 1.11 -17.13 10.48
CA ILE A 139 0.86 -15.82 9.86
C ILE A 139 0.72 -14.76 10.95
N MET A 140 -0.03 -15.07 12.03
CA MET A 140 -0.29 -14.14 13.13
C MET A 140 1.00 -13.60 13.75
N HIS A 141 2.01 -14.45 13.96
CA HIS A 141 3.32 -14.04 14.51
C HIS A 141 4.09 -13.06 13.62
N ARG A 142 3.75 -12.97 12.32
CA ARG A 142 4.36 -12.04 11.37
C ARG A 142 3.62 -10.71 11.28
N ILE A 143 2.43 -10.62 11.88
CA ILE A 143 1.64 -9.39 11.91
C ILE A 143 2.10 -8.56 13.09
N GLN A 144 2.53 -7.33 12.81
CA GLN A 144 2.87 -6.39 13.87
C GLN A 144 1.60 -6.07 14.67
N GLN A 145 1.62 -6.39 15.95
CA GLN A 145 0.52 -6.06 16.86
C GLN A 145 0.56 -4.58 17.23
N GLU A 146 -0.60 -3.93 17.26
CA GLU A 146 -0.69 -2.58 17.80
C GLU A 146 -0.53 -2.65 19.33
N THR A 147 0.39 -1.88 19.84
CA THR A 147 0.72 -1.83 21.28
C THR A 147 0.15 -0.60 21.95
N TYR A 148 -0.47 0.31 21.19
CA TYR A 148 -1.00 1.60 21.67
C TYR A 148 0.03 2.41 22.45
N THR A 149 1.32 2.23 22.11
CA THR A 149 2.40 2.99 22.74
C THR A 149 2.30 4.48 22.36
N PRO A 150 2.71 5.38 23.24
CA PRO A 150 2.65 6.83 22.96
C PRO A 150 3.76 7.33 22.01
N ARG A 151 4.32 6.46 21.16
CA ARG A 151 5.45 6.80 20.26
C ARG A 151 5.21 8.03 19.37
N TRP A 152 3.95 8.29 19.02
CA TRP A 152 3.59 9.43 18.18
C TRP A 152 3.40 10.73 18.98
N ARG A 153 3.31 10.67 20.31
CA ARG A 153 3.21 11.88 21.16
C ARG A 153 4.46 12.75 21.01
N ALA A 154 5.65 12.16 21.02
CA ALA A 154 6.88 12.89 20.77
C ALA A 154 6.88 13.59 19.41
N SER A 155 6.41 12.92 18.35
CA SER A 155 6.26 13.53 17.02
C SER A 155 5.27 14.69 17.02
N GLY A 156 4.15 14.57 17.74
CA GLY A 156 3.17 15.64 17.93
C GLY A 156 3.78 16.86 18.64
N GLN A 157 4.58 16.65 19.68
CA GLN A 157 5.29 17.71 20.40
C GLN A 157 6.33 18.40 19.50
N VAL A 158 7.10 17.65 18.73
CA VAL A 158 8.04 18.20 17.73
C VAL A 158 7.31 19.02 16.68
N ALA A 159 6.18 18.55 16.16
CA ALA A 159 5.38 19.28 15.18
C ALA A 159 4.86 20.61 15.76
N LEU A 160 4.37 20.62 17.01
CA LEU A 160 3.98 21.85 17.70
C LEU A 160 5.15 22.83 17.86
N GLN A 161 6.33 22.33 18.20
CA GLN A 161 7.53 23.17 18.33
C GLN A 161 7.94 23.76 16.97
N ARG A 162 7.92 22.99 15.91
CA ARG A 162 8.25 23.45 14.55
C ARG A 162 7.32 24.59 14.13
N VAL A 163 6.03 24.44 14.33
CA VAL A 163 5.03 25.48 14.02
C VAL A 163 5.25 26.79 14.78
N ASP A 164 5.87 26.74 15.96
CA ASP A 164 6.20 27.94 16.74
C ASP A 164 7.50 28.62 16.31
N THR A 165 8.45 27.85 15.76
CA THR A 165 9.84 28.31 15.54
C THR A 165 10.21 28.45 14.08
N GLU A 166 9.52 27.76 13.17
CA GLU A 166 9.80 27.77 11.74
C GLU A 166 8.89 28.75 10.99
N LEU A 167 9.46 29.40 9.96
CA LEU A 167 8.69 30.18 8.98
C LEU A 167 8.39 29.26 7.79
N PHE A 168 7.15 29.33 7.31
CA PHE A 168 6.68 28.54 6.18
C PHE A 168 6.40 29.47 5.00
N ASP A 169 7.17 29.38 3.95
CA ASP A 169 7.03 30.22 2.75
C ASP A 169 5.90 29.75 1.84
N GLU A 170 5.54 28.45 1.90
CA GLU A 170 4.50 27.86 1.08
C GLU A 170 3.12 28.19 1.69
N PRO A 171 2.14 28.71 0.90
CA PRO A 171 0.87 29.21 1.41
C PRO A 171 0.05 28.18 2.20
N VAL A 172 0.00 26.92 1.74
CA VAL A 172 -0.74 25.83 2.41
C VAL A 172 -0.07 25.45 3.73
N ALA A 173 1.26 25.40 3.76
CA ALA A 173 2.02 25.13 4.97
C ALA A 173 1.79 26.23 6.02
N ASN A 174 1.77 27.50 5.61
CA ASN A 174 1.50 28.64 6.50
C ASN A 174 0.06 28.59 7.07
N GLN A 175 -0.94 28.32 6.23
CA GLN A 175 -2.32 28.15 6.68
C GLN A 175 -2.45 26.98 7.68
N THR A 176 -1.78 25.87 7.41
CA THR A 176 -1.73 24.70 8.29
C THR A 176 -1.09 25.05 9.63
N ALA A 177 0.04 25.76 9.61
CA ALA A 177 0.71 26.23 10.83
C ALA A 177 -0.22 27.12 11.68
N THR A 178 -0.90 28.07 11.05
CA THR A 178 -1.88 28.95 11.71
C THR A 178 -3.01 28.14 12.37
N LEU A 179 -3.55 27.14 11.67
CA LEU A 179 -4.59 26.26 12.21
C LEU A 179 -4.09 25.45 13.42
N VAL A 180 -2.88 24.89 13.33
CA VAL A 180 -2.26 24.11 14.40
C VAL A 180 -2.00 25.00 15.61
N GLN A 181 -1.53 26.24 15.43
CA GLN A 181 -1.35 27.21 16.50
C GLN A 181 -2.68 27.54 17.19
N ALA A 182 -3.75 27.78 16.44
CA ALA A 182 -5.08 28.03 16.98
C ALA A 182 -5.64 26.87 17.80
N LYS A 183 -5.24 25.62 17.48
CA LYS A 183 -5.66 24.39 18.18
C LYS A 183 -4.64 23.85 19.18
N ARG A 184 -3.57 24.60 19.45
CA ARG A 184 -2.42 24.15 20.24
C ARG A 184 -2.77 23.56 21.60
N ALA A 185 -3.67 24.23 22.36
CA ALA A 185 -4.07 23.75 23.69
C ALA A 185 -4.71 22.35 23.60
N ALA A 186 -5.70 22.21 22.72
CA ALA A 186 -6.38 20.92 22.51
C ALA A 186 -5.43 19.81 22.04
N ILE A 187 -4.46 20.15 21.16
CA ILE A 187 -3.46 19.16 20.70
C ILE A 187 -2.54 18.77 21.87
N ARG A 188 -2.10 19.70 22.69
CA ARG A 188 -1.27 19.40 23.87
C ARG A 188 -1.97 18.47 24.85
N ASP A 189 -3.25 18.71 25.11
CA ASP A 189 -4.04 17.86 26.01
C ASP A 189 -4.18 16.43 25.47
N LEU A 190 -4.22 16.25 24.14
CA LEU A 190 -4.29 14.93 23.50
C LEU A 190 -2.95 14.19 23.49
N VAL A 191 -1.81 14.89 23.51
CA VAL A 191 -0.47 14.28 23.44
C VAL A 191 0.26 14.31 24.79
N ALA A 192 -0.36 14.80 25.84
CA ALA A 192 0.13 14.68 27.21
C ALA A 192 -0.08 13.27 27.74
#